data_b0afe88f4ad5bd1b1d270d59029aa0a4
#
_entry.id   b0afe88f4ad5bd1b1d270d59029aa0a4
#
_cell.length_a   1.000
_cell.length_b   1.000
_cell.length_c   1.000
_cell.angle_alpha   90.00
_cell.angle_beta   90.00
_cell.angle_gamma   90.00
#
_symmetry.space_group_name_H-M   'P 1'
#
loop_
_entity.id
_entity.type
_entity.pdbx_description
1 polymer ?
#
loop_
_entity_poly.entity_id
_entity_poly.type
_entity_poly.pdbx_seq_one_letter_code
_entity_poly.pdbx_strand_id
1 'polypeptide(L)'
;MASKPLRPGDGRQRHDPDWEPPIPGRRRILHTWDEYMAMAKRIIERFDHEFDLRHFDYMHPVRLQRCALRFRKPYPVKVAYTDWGEPQLPTVVCVGGVANTAMRFNYLAADLESHFRVVCMDWVGRGRSGWMSDQRDYSLATYAEQLRQLIDHLGTGPVILLGSSMGGSAAIELAAHHPKLVSRLILNDIGPFIPKGRRQRRSATLARHYVFRDPADLLRKIGASQKNDGPVSDDIRFNVTFHQTKWSDEEGGRVYRHDVRALQAFRDDAQASLDQWKLWKKVRCPVLLIHGMMSDALLPPTIRRMREETKDIAIMHVPDTGHTPVLSDRNQNWFIHEWLMDHTTAHEWSVLHAKPREEPPAKPAVRLVTKAKTAA
;
A
#
# COMPACT_ATOMS: atom_id res chain seq x y z
N MET A 1 31.37 14.36 -3.38
CA MET A 1 30.57 15.53 -2.96
C MET A 1 29.45 15.00 -2.10
N ALA A 2 29.45 15.34 -0.82
CA ALA A 2 28.40 14.85 0.09
C ALA A 2 27.08 15.53 -0.25
N SER A 3 26.07 14.73 -0.63
CA SER A 3 24.71 15.20 -0.84
C SER A 3 24.16 15.73 0.48
N LYS A 4 23.65 16.97 0.48
CA LYS A 4 22.97 17.53 1.65
C LYS A 4 21.77 16.64 2.01
N PRO A 5 21.56 16.33 3.30
CA PRO A 5 20.35 15.62 3.71
C PRO A 5 19.12 16.43 3.33
N LEU A 6 18.10 15.74 2.76
CA LEU A 6 16.80 16.32 2.49
C LEU A 6 16.21 16.87 3.78
N ARG A 7 16.01 18.17 3.87
CA ARG A 7 15.31 18.76 5.01
C ARG A 7 13.84 18.36 4.93
N PRO A 8 13.20 18.05 6.06
CA PRO A 8 11.74 17.88 6.07
C PRO A 8 11.13 19.13 5.46
N GLY A 9 10.61 19.05 4.25
CA GLY A 9 10.04 20.19 3.58
C GLY A 9 10.37 20.38 2.10
N ASP A 10 11.36 19.70 1.54
CA ASP A 10 11.75 19.85 0.13
C ASP A 10 10.91 18.96 -0.83
N GLY A 11 10.02 18.13 -0.32
CA GLY A 11 9.04 17.40 -1.13
C GLY A 11 8.09 18.38 -1.83
N ARG A 12 8.01 18.28 -3.15
CA ARG A 12 7.14 19.09 -4.01
C ARG A 12 5.67 18.81 -3.73
N GLN A 13 5.11 19.34 -2.63
CA GLN A 13 3.66 19.48 -2.56
C GLN A 13 3.26 20.61 -3.49
N ARG A 14 2.66 20.27 -4.63
CA ARG A 14 2.02 21.27 -5.49
C ARG A 14 0.84 21.84 -4.71
N HIS A 15 0.87 23.14 -4.51
CA HIS A 15 -0.15 23.89 -3.79
C HIS A 15 -1.37 24.02 -4.70
N ASP A 16 -2.52 23.51 -4.23
CA ASP A 16 -3.83 23.88 -4.79
C ASP A 16 -4.19 25.26 -4.20
N PRO A 17 -4.26 26.33 -5.01
CA PRO A 17 -4.58 27.68 -4.51
C PRO A 17 -6.00 27.80 -3.93
N ASP A 18 -6.89 26.83 -4.24
CA ASP A 18 -8.26 26.81 -3.75
C ASP A 18 -8.44 25.85 -2.55
N TRP A 19 -7.34 25.30 -2.01
CA TRP A 19 -7.41 24.40 -0.86
C TRP A 19 -7.58 25.20 0.44
N GLU A 20 -8.76 25.11 1.03
CA GLU A 20 -8.99 25.54 2.40
C GLU A 20 -8.76 24.37 3.35
N PRO A 21 -7.95 24.54 4.41
CA PRO A 21 -7.79 23.50 5.42
C PRO A 21 -9.15 23.16 6.02
N PRO A 22 -9.47 21.87 6.20
CA PRO A 22 -10.71 21.47 6.83
C PRO A 22 -10.76 22.06 8.22
N ILE A 23 -11.87 22.75 8.56
CA ILE A 23 -12.11 23.28 9.89
C ILE A 23 -12.11 22.08 10.86
N PRO A 24 -11.23 22.05 11.88
CA PRO A 24 -11.18 20.95 12.82
C PRO A 24 -12.58 20.64 13.39
N GLY A 25 -13.03 19.40 13.22
CA GLY A 25 -14.33 18.92 13.73
C GLY A 25 -15.50 18.96 12.75
N ARG A 26 -15.40 19.56 11.57
CA ARG A 26 -16.44 19.46 10.52
C ARG A 26 -15.99 18.48 9.45
N ARG A 27 -16.57 17.26 9.45
CA ARG A 27 -16.48 16.34 8.30
C ARG A 27 -17.21 16.98 7.13
N ARG A 28 -16.54 17.07 5.97
CA ARG A 28 -17.17 17.49 4.73
C ARG A 28 -18.25 16.45 4.37
N ILE A 29 -19.52 16.86 4.34
CA ILE A 29 -20.62 16.00 3.93
C ILE A 29 -20.76 16.20 2.42
N LEU A 30 -20.46 15.17 1.64
CA LEU A 30 -20.70 15.14 0.20
C LEU A 30 -22.08 14.53 -0.03
N HIS A 31 -22.98 15.28 -0.67
CA HIS A 31 -24.37 14.87 -0.86
C HIS A 31 -24.61 14.23 -2.22
N THR A 32 -23.80 14.58 -3.23
CA THR A 32 -23.98 14.12 -4.60
C THR A 32 -22.72 13.43 -5.13
N TRP A 33 -22.89 12.58 -6.15
CA TRP A 33 -21.75 11.96 -6.84
C TRP A 33 -20.92 12.98 -7.61
N ASP A 34 -21.50 14.09 -8.07
CA ASP A 34 -20.75 15.15 -8.75
C ASP A 34 -19.81 15.87 -7.79
N GLU A 35 -20.24 16.20 -6.57
CA GLU A 35 -19.36 16.73 -5.51
C GLU A 35 -18.25 15.74 -5.15
N TYR A 36 -18.60 14.45 -5.06
CA TYR A 36 -17.63 13.38 -4.81
C TYR A 36 -16.59 13.29 -5.92
N MET A 37 -17.01 13.33 -7.18
CA MET A 37 -16.10 13.26 -8.34
C MET A 37 -15.27 14.54 -8.49
N ALA A 38 -15.81 15.71 -8.19
CA ALA A 38 -15.06 16.97 -8.19
C ALA A 38 -13.95 16.95 -7.14
N MET A 39 -14.23 16.44 -5.94
CA MET A 39 -13.21 16.26 -4.91
C MET A 39 -12.17 15.22 -5.32
N ALA A 40 -12.59 14.09 -5.91
CA ALA A 40 -11.69 13.06 -6.41
C ALA A 40 -10.74 13.62 -7.46
N LYS A 41 -11.24 14.40 -8.42
CA LYS A 41 -10.44 15.02 -9.47
C LYS A 41 -9.29 15.84 -8.89
N ARG A 42 -9.57 16.74 -7.96
CA ARG A 42 -8.53 17.57 -7.31
C ARG A 42 -7.45 16.75 -6.61
N ILE A 43 -7.83 15.66 -5.93
CA ILE A 43 -6.90 14.82 -5.19
C ILE A 43 -6.08 13.94 -6.14
N ILE A 44 -6.70 13.41 -7.21
CA ILE A 44 -6.05 12.54 -8.18
C ILE A 44 -5.07 13.33 -9.05
N GLU A 45 -5.46 14.52 -9.54
CA GLU A 45 -4.61 15.38 -10.36
C GLU A 45 -3.27 15.73 -9.68
N ARG A 46 -3.21 15.60 -8.35
CA ARG A 46 -1.96 15.75 -7.59
C ARG A 46 -0.90 14.71 -7.98
N PHE A 47 -1.33 13.50 -8.40
CA PHE A 47 -0.46 12.37 -8.69
C PHE A 47 -0.44 11.95 -10.16
N ASP A 48 -1.33 12.49 -11.02
CA ASP A 48 -1.53 12.02 -12.40
C ASP A 48 -0.29 12.15 -13.31
N HIS A 49 0.67 12.99 -12.94
CA HIS A 49 1.90 13.21 -13.71
C HIS A 49 3.15 12.62 -13.07
N GLU A 50 2.99 11.87 -11.97
CA GLU A 50 4.11 11.39 -11.17
C GLU A 50 4.37 9.89 -11.33
N PHE A 51 3.44 9.15 -11.94
CA PHE A 51 3.59 7.71 -12.17
C PHE A 51 2.98 7.22 -13.47
N ASP A 52 3.51 6.09 -13.96
CA ASP A 52 2.94 5.32 -15.04
C ASP A 52 2.06 4.18 -14.50
N LEU A 53 0.86 4.01 -15.05
CA LEU A 53 0.05 2.82 -14.81
C LEU A 53 0.43 1.74 -15.83
N ARG A 54 1.06 0.68 -15.35
CA ARG A 54 1.56 -0.43 -16.17
C ARG A 54 0.89 -1.75 -15.82
N HIS A 55 1.14 -2.76 -16.65
CA HIS A 55 0.61 -4.11 -16.46
C HIS A 55 1.65 -5.15 -16.85
N PHE A 56 1.57 -6.32 -16.22
CA PHE A 56 2.26 -7.53 -16.69
C PHE A 56 1.30 -8.72 -16.64
N ASP A 57 1.64 -9.78 -17.37
CA ASP A 57 0.85 -11.02 -17.37
C ASP A 57 1.41 -11.95 -16.30
N TYR A 58 0.71 -12.07 -15.19
CA TYR A 58 0.98 -13.08 -14.19
C TYR A 58 0.52 -14.45 -14.72
N MET A 59 1.45 -15.37 -14.86
CA MET A 59 1.17 -16.74 -15.27
C MET A 59 0.80 -17.58 -14.05
N HIS A 60 -0.50 -17.83 -13.88
CA HIS A 60 -0.94 -18.70 -12.78
C HIS A 60 -0.49 -20.14 -13.04
N PRO A 61 0.33 -20.74 -12.14
CA PRO A 61 0.87 -22.09 -12.37
C PRO A 61 -0.23 -23.15 -12.27
N VAL A 62 -0.01 -24.27 -12.95
CA VAL A 62 -0.88 -25.45 -12.84
C VAL A 62 -0.88 -25.96 -11.40
N ARG A 63 -2.06 -26.11 -10.78
CA ARG A 63 -2.21 -26.91 -9.58
C ARG A 63 -2.74 -28.29 -9.95
N LEU A 64 -2.03 -29.33 -9.54
CA LEU A 64 -2.56 -30.69 -9.51
C LEU A 64 -3.75 -30.72 -8.54
N GLN A 65 -4.97 -30.75 -9.06
CA GLN A 65 -6.13 -31.06 -8.25
C GLN A 65 -6.10 -32.55 -7.89
N ARG A 66 -5.81 -32.89 -6.63
CA ARG A 66 -5.73 -34.28 -6.15
C ARG A 66 -7.01 -35.10 -6.35
N CYS A 67 -8.14 -34.48 -6.65
CA CYS A 67 -9.45 -35.14 -6.74
C CYS A 67 -10.08 -35.18 -8.13
N ALA A 68 -9.47 -34.57 -9.14
CA ALA A 68 -9.93 -34.69 -10.51
C ALA A 68 -8.69 -34.72 -11.40
N LEU A 69 -8.53 -35.72 -12.22
CA LEU A 69 -7.47 -35.90 -13.25
C LEU A 69 -7.50 -34.79 -14.35
N ARG A 70 -7.88 -33.57 -13.97
CA ARG A 70 -7.90 -32.40 -14.86
C ARG A 70 -6.72 -31.49 -14.54
N PHE A 71 -5.70 -31.56 -15.38
CA PHE A 71 -4.66 -30.56 -15.44
C PHE A 71 -5.27 -29.26 -15.96
N ARG A 72 -5.37 -28.20 -15.13
CA ARG A 72 -5.60 -26.88 -15.66
C ARG A 72 -4.29 -26.37 -16.26
N LYS A 73 -4.32 -25.94 -17.53
CA LYS A 73 -3.17 -25.28 -18.14
C LYS A 73 -2.88 -23.97 -17.42
N PRO A 74 -1.61 -23.52 -17.36
CA PRO A 74 -1.29 -22.18 -16.94
C PRO A 74 -2.11 -21.18 -17.75
N TYR A 75 -2.59 -20.13 -17.10
CA TYR A 75 -3.31 -19.06 -17.78
C TYR A 75 -2.81 -17.70 -17.29
N PRO A 76 -2.75 -16.68 -18.18
CA PRO A 76 -2.34 -15.35 -17.83
C PRO A 76 -3.46 -14.61 -17.09
N VAL A 77 -3.09 -13.84 -16.10
CA VAL A 77 -3.97 -12.85 -15.45
C VAL A 77 -3.24 -11.51 -15.49
N LYS A 78 -3.88 -10.50 -16.06
CA LYS A 78 -3.29 -9.16 -16.16
C LYS A 78 -3.19 -8.54 -14.77
N VAL A 79 -2.00 -8.15 -14.36
CA VAL A 79 -1.73 -7.51 -13.07
C VAL A 79 -1.28 -6.09 -13.29
N ALA A 80 -1.97 -5.15 -12.62
CA ALA A 80 -1.70 -3.72 -12.69
C ALA A 80 -0.70 -3.30 -11.60
N TYR A 81 0.15 -2.33 -11.92
CA TYR A 81 1.02 -1.65 -10.97
C TYR A 81 1.24 -0.20 -11.37
N THR A 82 1.53 0.66 -10.40
CA THR A 82 2.04 2.01 -10.65
C THR A 82 3.55 2.01 -10.57
N ASP A 83 4.21 2.76 -11.44
CA ASP A 83 5.66 2.85 -11.59
C ASP A 83 6.08 4.31 -11.45
N TRP A 84 6.84 4.64 -10.40
CA TRP A 84 7.25 5.99 -10.01
C TRP A 84 8.76 6.11 -10.06
N GLY A 85 9.24 7.29 -10.40
CA GLY A 85 10.67 7.58 -10.44
C GLY A 85 11.39 6.90 -11.63
N GLU A 86 12.70 7.02 -11.65
CA GLU A 86 13.50 6.59 -12.78
C GLU A 86 13.84 5.09 -12.72
N PRO A 87 13.76 4.35 -13.86
CA PRO A 87 13.92 2.90 -13.89
C PRO A 87 15.28 2.38 -13.40
N GLN A 88 16.34 3.20 -13.46
CA GLN A 88 17.70 2.85 -13.04
C GLN A 88 17.94 2.98 -11.53
N LEU A 89 17.02 3.60 -10.80
CA LEU A 89 17.13 3.75 -9.35
C LEU A 89 16.88 2.41 -8.63
N PRO A 90 17.38 2.24 -7.40
CA PRO A 90 17.06 1.07 -6.59
C PRO A 90 15.53 0.90 -6.46
N THR A 91 15.02 -0.30 -6.72
CA THR A 91 13.57 -0.53 -6.81
C THR A 91 12.96 -0.90 -5.46
N VAL A 92 11.93 -0.17 -5.06
CA VAL A 92 11.04 -0.47 -3.92
C VAL A 92 9.72 -1.02 -4.47
N VAL A 93 9.39 -2.26 -4.13
CA VAL A 93 8.10 -2.88 -4.47
C VAL A 93 7.17 -2.78 -3.27
N CYS A 94 6.00 -2.15 -3.44
CA CYS A 94 5.00 -1.95 -2.39
C CYS A 94 3.75 -2.79 -2.67
N VAL A 95 3.29 -3.55 -1.65
CA VAL A 95 2.09 -4.38 -1.75
C VAL A 95 1.18 -4.23 -0.53
N GLY A 96 -0.10 -4.07 -0.80
CA GLY A 96 -1.11 -3.76 0.21
C GLY A 96 -1.70 -4.98 0.91
N GLY A 97 -2.55 -4.70 1.90
CA GLY A 97 -3.36 -5.69 2.59
C GLY A 97 -4.50 -6.26 1.73
N VAL A 98 -5.32 -7.10 2.35
CA VAL A 98 -6.35 -7.92 1.69
C VAL A 98 -7.36 -7.16 0.84
N ALA A 99 -7.68 -5.91 1.17
CA ALA A 99 -8.65 -5.07 0.46
C ALA A 99 -8.04 -3.76 -0.06
N ASN A 100 -6.72 -3.59 0.01
CA ASN A 100 -6.05 -2.40 -0.45
C ASN A 100 -5.74 -2.46 -1.94
N THR A 101 -5.56 -1.28 -2.53
CA THR A 101 -5.05 -1.09 -3.89
C THR A 101 -3.65 -0.47 -3.86
N ALA A 102 -2.94 -0.53 -4.97
CA ALA A 102 -1.63 0.09 -5.17
C ALA A 102 -1.62 1.59 -4.78
N MET A 103 -2.71 2.28 -5.09
CA MET A 103 -2.88 3.72 -4.83
C MET A 103 -2.84 4.12 -3.35
N ARG A 104 -2.86 3.16 -2.41
CA ARG A 104 -2.63 3.44 -1.00
C ARG A 104 -1.23 3.98 -0.73
N PHE A 105 -0.28 3.66 -1.58
CA PHE A 105 1.13 4.04 -1.41
C PHE A 105 1.54 5.31 -2.16
N ASN A 106 0.60 6.02 -2.81
CA ASN A 106 0.91 7.22 -3.60
C ASN A 106 1.74 8.26 -2.83
N TYR A 107 1.39 8.52 -1.56
CA TYR A 107 2.11 9.50 -0.73
C TYR A 107 3.53 9.05 -0.41
N LEU A 108 3.72 7.78 -0.07
CA LEU A 108 5.05 7.21 0.16
C LEU A 108 5.87 7.20 -1.14
N ALA A 109 5.23 6.81 -2.26
CA ALA A 109 5.90 6.76 -3.55
C ALA A 109 6.39 8.14 -4.00
N ALA A 110 5.54 9.17 -3.89
CA ALA A 110 5.90 10.55 -4.20
C ALA A 110 7.03 11.11 -3.30
N ASP A 111 7.12 10.65 -2.05
CA ASP A 111 8.22 11.07 -1.15
C ASP A 111 9.54 10.31 -1.44
N LEU A 112 9.48 9.14 -2.08
CA LEU A 112 10.66 8.30 -2.36
C LEU A 112 11.17 8.40 -3.81
N GLU A 113 10.36 8.82 -4.78
CA GLU A 113 10.63 8.71 -6.22
C GLU A 113 11.91 9.42 -6.69
N SER A 114 12.40 10.41 -5.94
CA SER A 114 13.64 11.13 -6.27
C SER A 114 14.91 10.29 -6.08
N HIS A 115 14.84 9.22 -5.27
CA HIS A 115 15.98 8.37 -4.94
C HIS A 115 15.73 6.88 -5.21
N PHE A 116 14.47 6.50 -5.41
CA PHE A 116 14.05 5.13 -5.64
C PHE A 116 13.05 5.04 -6.78
N ARG A 117 13.13 3.96 -7.56
CA ARG A 117 11.98 3.55 -8.37
C ARG A 117 10.98 2.87 -7.45
N VAL A 118 9.75 3.36 -7.38
CA VAL A 118 8.72 2.78 -6.50
C VAL A 118 7.62 2.13 -7.35
N VAL A 119 7.46 0.82 -7.18
CA VAL A 119 6.47 0.01 -7.90
C VAL A 119 5.40 -0.46 -6.93
N CYS A 120 4.17 0.02 -7.09
CA CYS A 120 3.06 -0.37 -6.23
C CYS A 120 2.10 -1.28 -6.99
N MET A 121 1.95 -2.53 -6.54
CA MET A 121 1.17 -3.55 -7.27
C MET A 121 -0.23 -3.74 -6.68
N ASP A 122 -1.22 -3.83 -7.57
CA ASP A 122 -2.54 -4.36 -7.26
C ASP A 122 -2.50 -5.90 -7.30
N TRP A 123 -2.89 -6.54 -6.21
CA TRP A 123 -3.04 -8.00 -6.22
C TRP A 123 -4.08 -8.47 -7.24
N VAL A 124 -3.92 -9.67 -7.82
CA VAL A 124 -5.03 -10.28 -8.56
C VAL A 124 -6.31 -10.26 -7.73
N GLY A 125 -7.42 -9.94 -8.37
CA GLY A 125 -8.70 -9.76 -7.71
C GLY A 125 -8.86 -8.45 -6.94
N ARG A 126 -7.96 -7.47 -7.09
CA ARG A 126 -8.05 -6.13 -6.46
C ARG A 126 -7.68 -5.04 -7.46
N GLY A 127 -8.14 -3.85 -7.17
CA GLY A 127 -7.77 -2.65 -7.90
C GLY A 127 -8.06 -2.73 -9.40
N ARG A 128 -7.02 -2.57 -10.20
CA ARG A 128 -7.04 -2.62 -11.67
C ARG A 128 -6.55 -3.95 -12.23
N SER A 129 -6.14 -4.88 -11.36
CA SER A 129 -5.72 -6.22 -11.75
C SER A 129 -6.91 -7.12 -12.13
N GLY A 130 -6.65 -8.09 -12.99
CA GLY A 130 -7.60 -9.13 -13.38
C GLY A 130 -8.00 -10.05 -12.21
N TRP A 131 -8.95 -10.94 -12.46
CA TRP A 131 -9.50 -11.85 -11.48
C TRP A 131 -9.12 -13.29 -11.81
N MET A 132 -8.94 -14.10 -10.76
CA MET A 132 -8.74 -15.54 -10.91
C MET A 132 -10.01 -16.23 -11.39
N SER A 133 -9.86 -17.32 -12.12
CA SER A 133 -11.00 -18.12 -12.57
C SER A 133 -11.63 -18.93 -11.43
N ASP A 134 -10.86 -19.26 -10.39
CA ASP A 134 -11.30 -20.09 -9.25
C ASP A 134 -10.96 -19.42 -7.91
N GLN A 135 -11.89 -19.44 -6.95
CA GLN A 135 -11.70 -18.93 -5.60
C GLN A 135 -10.50 -19.55 -4.89
N ARG A 136 -10.25 -20.82 -5.12
CA ARG A 136 -9.16 -21.60 -4.48
C ARG A 136 -7.77 -21.14 -4.91
N ASP A 137 -7.69 -20.40 -6.02
CA ASP A 137 -6.43 -19.84 -6.53
C ASP A 137 -6.01 -18.56 -5.78
N TYR A 138 -6.90 -17.97 -4.96
CA TYR A 138 -6.56 -16.86 -4.07
C TYR A 138 -5.94 -17.40 -2.76
N SER A 139 -4.64 -17.55 -2.74
CA SER A 139 -3.88 -18.03 -1.58
C SER A 139 -2.61 -17.22 -1.34
N LEU A 140 -2.07 -17.32 -0.12
CA LEU A 140 -0.82 -16.62 0.21
C LEU A 140 0.34 -17.03 -0.71
N ALA A 141 0.43 -18.33 -1.03
CA ALA A 141 1.42 -18.83 -1.97
C ALA A 141 1.26 -18.24 -3.39
N THR A 142 0.02 -18.04 -3.84
CA THR A 142 -0.28 -17.35 -5.10
C THR A 142 0.19 -15.90 -5.07
N TYR A 143 -0.02 -15.19 -3.97
CA TYR A 143 0.44 -13.80 -3.84
C TYR A 143 1.97 -13.71 -3.77
N ALA A 144 2.65 -14.63 -3.10
CA ALA A 144 4.10 -14.70 -3.12
C ALA A 144 4.66 -14.96 -4.53
N GLU A 145 4.00 -15.84 -5.31
CA GLU A 145 4.37 -16.13 -6.69
C GLU A 145 4.11 -14.93 -7.62
N GLN A 146 3.06 -14.13 -7.39
CA GLN A 146 2.86 -12.87 -8.12
C GLN A 146 4.00 -11.87 -7.88
N LEU A 147 4.46 -11.75 -6.63
CA LEU A 147 5.62 -10.91 -6.31
C LEU A 147 6.88 -11.40 -7.03
N ARG A 148 7.12 -12.70 -7.03
CA ARG A 148 8.26 -13.28 -7.72
C ARG A 148 8.22 -12.95 -9.23
N GLN A 149 7.08 -13.17 -9.88
CA GLN A 149 6.92 -12.87 -11.31
C GLN A 149 6.96 -11.37 -11.62
N LEU A 150 6.47 -10.50 -10.74
CA LEU A 150 6.65 -9.05 -10.89
C LEU A 150 8.14 -8.69 -10.86
N ILE A 151 8.92 -9.19 -9.91
CA ILE A 151 10.35 -8.89 -9.79
C ILE A 151 11.10 -9.40 -11.04
N ASP A 152 10.77 -10.58 -11.52
CA ASP A 152 11.33 -11.12 -12.77
C ASP A 152 10.96 -10.22 -13.97
N HIS A 153 9.70 -9.76 -14.06
CA HIS A 153 9.24 -8.86 -15.12
C HIS A 153 9.95 -7.50 -15.08
N LEU A 154 10.20 -6.94 -13.90
CA LEU A 154 10.90 -5.66 -13.75
C LEU A 154 12.38 -5.77 -14.15
N GLY A 155 13.01 -6.92 -14.01
CA GLY A 155 14.39 -7.19 -14.43
C GLY A 155 15.45 -6.37 -13.68
N THR A 156 15.13 -5.83 -12.51
CA THR A 156 16.00 -4.89 -11.77
C THR A 156 16.95 -5.54 -10.78
N GLY A 157 16.96 -6.88 -10.66
CA GLY A 157 17.72 -7.60 -9.61
C GLY A 157 17.01 -7.57 -8.26
N PRO A 158 17.74 -7.68 -7.13
CA PRO A 158 17.13 -7.69 -5.82
C PRO A 158 16.40 -6.38 -5.51
N VAL A 159 15.14 -6.48 -5.04
CA VAL A 159 14.32 -5.33 -4.69
C VAL A 159 14.25 -5.10 -3.18
N ILE A 160 13.92 -3.89 -2.80
CA ILE A 160 13.42 -3.56 -1.47
C ILE A 160 11.92 -3.88 -1.49
N LEU A 161 11.44 -4.71 -0.56
CA LEU A 161 10.05 -5.17 -0.56
C LEU A 161 9.30 -4.63 0.65
N LEU A 162 8.27 -3.81 0.41
CA LEU A 162 7.36 -3.29 1.43
C LEU A 162 6.02 -4.01 1.35
N GLY A 163 5.66 -4.71 2.43
CA GLY A 163 4.38 -5.41 2.55
C GLY A 163 3.55 -4.94 3.73
N SER A 164 2.29 -4.51 3.47
CA SER A 164 1.32 -4.19 4.50
C SER A 164 0.39 -5.39 4.79
N SER A 165 0.23 -5.77 6.05
CA SER A 165 -0.70 -6.82 6.45
C SER A 165 -0.53 -8.12 5.64
N MET A 166 -1.55 -8.57 4.88
CA MET A 166 -1.45 -9.74 3.99
C MET A 166 -0.27 -9.62 3.02
N GLY A 167 0.00 -8.42 2.51
CA GLY A 167 1.15 -8.18 1.65
C GLY A 167 2.49 -8.46 2.35
N GLY A 168 2.59 -8.13 3.64
CA GLY A 168 3.76 -8.47 4.44
C GLY A 168 3.90 -9.98 4.69
N SER A 169 2.78 -10.69 4.87
CA SER A 169 2.81 -12.16 4.96
C SER A 169 3.31 -12.81 3.66
N ALA A 170 2.87 -12.30 2.49
CA ALA A 170 3.38 -12.74 1.19
C ALA A 170 4.86 -12.37 0.99
N ALA A 171 5.27 -11.19 1.49
CA ALA A 171 6.66 -10.74 1.45
C ALA A 171 7.59 -11.62 2.31
N ILE A 172 7.16 -12.04 3.52
CA ILE A 172 7.89 -13.00 4.35
C ILE A 172 8.06 -14.32 3.61
N GLU A 173 7.00 -14.82 2.96
CA GLU A 173 7.05 -16.07 2.20
C GLU A 173 8.04 -15.98 1.03
N LEU A 174 8.00 -14.89 0.26
CA LEU A 174 8.94 -14.66 -0.83
C LEU A 174 10.39 -14.55 -0.32
N ALA A 175 10.65 -13.71 0.69
CA ALA A 175 11.98 -13.50 1.23
C ALA A 175 12.59 -14.78 1.81
N ALA A 176 11.77 -15.66 2.39
CA ALA A 176 12.19 -16.94 2.94
C ALA A 176 12.55 -17.99 1.87
N HIS A 177 11.80 -18.01 0.77
CA HIS A 177 11.99 -19.00 -0.31
C HIS A 177 12.95 -18.51 -1.41
N HIS A 178 13.02 -17.19 -1.62
CA HIS A 178 13.83 -16.54 -2.65
C HIS A 178 14.69 -15.40 -2.08
N PRO A 179 15.60 -15.67 -1.12
CA PRO A 179 16.36 -14.64 -0.41
C PRO A 179 17.22 -13.75 -1.32
N LYS A 180 17.55 -14.22 -2.51
CA LYS A 180 18.32 -13.43 -3.50
C LYS A 180 17.51 -12.38 -4.23
N LEU A 181 16.17 -12.42 -4.15
CA LEU A 181 15.27 -11.44 -4.78
C LEU A 181 14.95 -10.25 -3.88
N VAL A 182 15.22 -10.33 -2.57
CA VAL A 182 14.87 -9.31 -1.61
C VAL A 182 16.12 -8.79 -0.90
N SER A 183 16.49 -7.55 -1.19
CA SER A 183 17.65 -6.88 -0.59
C SER A 183 17.34 -6.33 0.82
N ARG A 184 16.10 -5.83 1.04
CA ARG A 184 15.58 -5.31 2.31
C ARG A 184 14.09 -5.60 2.41
N LEU A 185 13.59 -5.80 3.62
CA LEU A 185 12.18 -6.10 3.87
C LEU A 185 11.56 -5.06 4.81
N ILE A 186 10.50 -4.40 4.37
CA ILE A 186 9.71 -3.49 5.22
C ILE A 186 8.36 -4.16 5.50
N LEU A 187 8.07 -4.40 6.77
CA LEU A 187 6.82 -5.01 7.23
C LEU A 187 5.94 -3.95 7.90
N ASN A 188 4.89 -3.52 7.22
CA ASN A 188 3.97 -2.53 7.75
C ASN A 188 2.88 -3.22 8.59
N ASP A 189 3.10 -3.20 9.89
CA ASP A 189 2.23 -3.67 10.98
C ASP A 189 1.81 -5.13 10.84
N ILE A 190 2.77 -5.98 10.54
CA ILE A 190 2.58 -7.41 10.39
C ILE A 190 3.83 -8.16 10.87
N GLY A 191 3.62 -9.31 11.46
CA GLY A 191 4.68 -10.24 11.83
C GLY A 191 4.35 -11.67 11.37
N PRO A 192 5.22 -12.63 11.68
CA PRO A 192 5.06 -14.02 11.27
C PRO A 192 3.95 -14.77 12.00
N PHE A 193 3.20 -14.11 12.88
CA PHE A 193 2.13 -14.74 13.63
C PHE A 193 0.91 -13.84 13.80
N ILE A 194 -0.27 -14.34 13.43
CA ILE A 194 -1.56 -13.70 13.70
C ILE A 194 -2.52 -14.74 14.31
N PRO A 195 -3.08 -14.48 15.50
CA PRO A 195 -4.02 -15.41 16.15
C PRO A 195 -5.30 -15.61 15.32
N LYS A 196 -5.84 -16.86 15.33
CA LYS A 196 -7.11 -17.22 14.69
C LYS A 196 -8.24 -16.24 14.99
N GLY A 197 -8.46 -15.92 16.27
CA GLY A 197 -9.57 -15.05 16.70
C GLY A 197 -9.50 -13.64 16.07
N ARG A 198 -8.30 -13.09 15.92
CA ARG A 198 -8.10 -11.79 15.22
C ARG A 198 -8.38 -11.93 13.73
N ARG A 199 -7.90 -12.98 13.08
CA ARG A 199 -8.16 -13.25 11.67
C ARG A 199 -9.65 -13.41 11.38
N GLN A 200 -10.37 -14.15 12.20
CA GLN A 200 -11.81 -14.35 12.09
C GLN A 200 -12.59 -13.03 12.25
N ARG A 201 -12.29 -12.22 13.28
CA ARG A 201 -12.95 -10.91 13.46
C ARG A 201 -12.76 -10.01 12.24
N ARG A 202 -11.55 -9.95 11.68
CA ARG A 202 -11.26 -9.14 10.51
C ARG A 202 -11.95 -9.65 9.25
N SER A 203 -11.92 -10.96 8.99
CA SER A 203 -12.51 -11.58 7.80
C SER A 203 -14.03 -11.45 7.76
N ALA A 204 -14.69 -11.48 8.91
CA ALA A 204 -16.15 -11.36 9.01
C ALA A 204 -16.71 -10.02 8.47
N THR A 205 -15.89 -8.96 8.47
CA THR A 205 -16.29 -7.63 7.98
C THR A 205 -15.94 -7.39 6.52
N LEU A 206 -15.06 -8.20 5.93
CA LEU A 206 -14.48 -7.96 4.60
C LEU A 206 -15.25 -8.64 3.46
N ALA A 207 -15.73 -9.86 3.66
CA ALA A 207 -16.29 -10.70 2.59
C ALA A 207 -17.77 -10.37 2.30
N ARG A 208 -18.08 -9.09 2.12
CA ARG A 208 -19.44 -8.62 1.79
C ARG A 208 -19.43 -7.83 0.49
N HIS A 209 -20.31 -8.19 -0.43
CA HIS A 209 -20.61 -7.32 -1.56
C HIS A 209 -21.42 -6.12 -1.04
N TYR A 210 -21.08 -4.94 -1.52
CA TYR A 210 -21.71 -3.70 -1.09
C TYR A 210 -21.87 -2.73 -2.25
N VAL A 211 -23.07 -2.20 -2.41
CA VAL A 211 -23.38 -1.14 -3.35
C VAL A 211 -23.63 0.14 -2.58
N PHE A 212 -22.81 1.12 -2.80
CA PHE A 212 -22.95 2.46 -2.22
C PHE A 212 -23.76 3.33 -3.19
N ARG A 213 -24.96 3.69 -2.80
CA ARG A 213 -25.89 4.46 -3.66
C ARG A 213 -25.74 5.96 -3.50
N ASP A 214 -25.12 6.41 -2.42
CA ASP A 214 -24.80 7.82 -2.18
C ASP A 214 -23.41 7.98 -1.55
N PRO A 215 -22.75 9.15 -1.73
CA PRO A 215 -21.41 9.40 -1.20
C PRO A 215 -21.34 9.40 0.33
N ALA A 216 -22.38 9.86 1.01
CA ALA A 216 -22.39 9.95 2.47
C ALA A 216 -22.38 8.54 3.10
N ASP A 217 -23.14 7.59 2.53
CA ASP A 217 -23.11 6.19 2.96
C ASP A 217 -21.74 5.54 2.72
N LEU A 218 -21.13 5.81 1.56
CA LEU A 218 -19.78 5.34 1.21
C LEU A 218 -18.76 5.83 2.24
N LEU A 219 -18.68 7.15 2.45
CA LEU A 219 -17.70 7.76 3.35
C LEU A 219 -17.92 7.33 4.81
N ARG A 220 -19.17 7.21 5.24
CA ARG A 220 -19.52 6.74 6.59
C ARG A 220 -19.06 5.30 6.82
N LYS A 221 -19.31 4.38 5.89
CA LYS A 221 -18.99 2.96 6.03
C LYS A 221 -17.50 2.68 5.93
N ILE A 222 -16.83 3.27 4.95
CA ILE A 222 -15.38 3.12 4.83
C ILE A 222 -14.67 3.87 5.96
N GLY A 223 -15.14 5.07 6.31
CA GLY A 223 -14.61 5.84 7.44
C GLY A 223 -14.64 5.07 8.76
N ALA A 224 -15.67 4.25 9.00
CA ALA A 224 -15.72 3.38 10.17
C ALA A 224 -14.57 2.33 10.20
N SER A 225 -14.12 1.87 9.03
CA SER A 225 -12.95 0.96 8.92
C SER A 225 -11.61 1.68 9.06
N GLN A 226 -11.59 2.98 8.79
CA GLN A 226 -10.39 3.84 8.81
C GLN A 226 -10.15 4.54 10.14
N LYS A 227 -11.03 4.36 11.15
CA LYS A 227 -10.91 5.07 12.44
C LYS A 227 -9.59 4.83 13.18
N ASN A 228 -8.92 3.74 12.87
CA ASN A 228 -7.65 3.34 13.47
C ASN A 228 -6.44 3.65 12.58
N ASP A 229 -6.63 4.35 11.44
CA ASP A 229 -5.54 4.71 10.55
C ASP A 229 -4.61 5.81 11.13
N GLY A 230 -4.96 6.32 12.32
CA GLY A 230 -4.26 7.40 13.00
C GLY A 230 -4.74 8.79 12.58
N PRO A 231 -4.02 9.86 12.93
CA PRO A 231 -4.33 11.25 12.61
C PRO A 231 -4.02 11.56 11.14
N VAL A 232 -4.78 10.95 10.24
CA VAL A 232 -4.67 11.10 8.78
C VAL A 232 -5.70 12.13 8.32
N SER A 233 -5.33 13.02 7.39
CA SER A 233 -6.23 14.03 6.84
C SER A 233 -7.41 13.39 6.09
N ASP A 234 -8.50 14.15 5.97
CA ASP A 234 -9.69 13.68 5.25
C ASP A 234 -9.40 13.46 3.76
N ASP A 235 -8.51 14.24 3.15
CA ASP A 235 -8.10 14.08 1.76
C ASP A 235 -7.39 12.73 1.53
N ILE A 236 -6.50 12.35 2.43
CA ILE A 236 -5.83 11.05 2.37
C ILE A 236 -6.83 9.90 2.53
N ARG A 237 -7.75 10.00 3.49
CA ARG A 237 -8.81 9.01 3.69
C ARG A 237 -9.70 8.91 2.47
N PHE A 238 -10.04 10.05 1.87
CA PHE A 238 -10.83 10.12 0.66
C PHE A 238 -10.10 9.48 -0.53
N ASN A 239 -8.82 9.78 -0.74
CA ASN A 239 -7.99 9.19 -1.80
C ASN A 239 -7.97 7.65 -1.71
N VAL A 240 -7.71 7.11 -0.52
CA VAL A 240 -7.74 5.66 -0.28
C VAL A 240 -9.11 5.07 -0.61
N THR A 241 -10.19 5.71 -0.14
CA THR A 241 -11.58 5.28 -0.38
C THR A 241 -11.95 5.30 -1.86
N PHE A 242 -11.59 6.38 -2.55
CA PHE A 242 -11.87 6.54 -3.97
C PHE A 242 -11.25 5.40 -4.79
N HIS A 243 -9.99 5.10 -4.55
CA HIS A 243 -9.28 4.06 -5.29
C HIS A 243 -9.68 2.64 -4.91
N GLN A 244 -10.25 2.42 -3.71
CA GLN A 244 -10.82 1.13 -3.32
C GLN A 244 -12.16 0.82 -3.98
N THR A 245 -12.81 1.81 -4.62
CA THR A 245 -14.14 1.67 -5.21
C THR A 245 -14.16 2.10 -6.67
N LYS A 246 -15.16 1.64 -7.41
CA LYS A 246 -15.47 2.04 -8.79
C LYS A 246 -16.95 2.21 -8.96
N TRP A 247 -17.34 2.99 -9.94
CA TRP A 247 -18.74 3.03 -10.41
C TRP A 247 -19.11 1.72 -11.11
N SER A 248 -20.32 1.25 -10.91
CA SER A 248 -20.93 0.14 -11.62
C SER A 248 -22.27 0.59 -12.17
N ASP A 249 -22.37 0.66 -13.50
CA ASP A 249 -23.63 1.00 -14.19
C ASP A 249 -24.69 -0.06 -13.95
N GLU A 250 -24.30 -1.33 -13.91
CA GLU A 250 -25.17 -2.47 -13.63
C GLU A 250 -25.83 -2.38 -12.25
N GLU A 251 -25.07 -1.98 -11.23
CA GLU A 251 -25.54 -1.90 -9.85
C GLU A 251 -26.13 -0.52 -9.50
N GLY A 252 -25.94 0.48 -10.36
CA GLY A 252 -26.39 1.86 -10.15
C GLY A 252 -25.75 2.53 -8.94
N GLY A 253 -24.46 2.30 -8.71
CA GLY A 253 -23.71 2.85 -7.59
C GLY A 253 -22.23 2.51 -7.59
N ARG A 254 -21.51 2.93 -6.55
CA ARG A 254 -20.10 2.52 -6.40
C ARG A 254 -20.02 1.17 -5.68
N VAL A 255 -19.11 0.33 -6.16
CA VAL A 255 -18.79 -0.98 -5.57
C VAL A 255 -17.31 -1.05 -5.26
N TYR A 256 -16.90 -1.96 -4.38
CA TYR A 256 -15.48 -2.19 -4.14
C TYR A 256 -14.76 -2.72 -5.39
N ARG A 257 -13.51 -2.29 -5.58
CA ARG A 257 -12.62 -2.81 -6.62
C ARG A 257 -11.95 -4.11 -6.18
N HIS A 258 -12.75 -5.12 -5.83
CA HIS A 258 -12.20 -6.43 -5.50
C HIS A 258 -13.15 -7.56 -5.92
N ASP A 259 -12.57 -8.69 -6.23
CA ASP A 259 -13.31 -9.94 -6.39
C ASP A 259 -13.73 -10.45 -5.02
N VAL A 260 -15.04 -10.59 -4.80
CA VAL A 260 -15.59 -11.10 -3.54
C VAL A 260 -15.04 -12.50 -3.20
N ARG A 261 -14.75 -13.33 -4.21
CA ARG A 261 -14.16 -14.67 -4.05
C ARG A 261 -12.78 -14.61 -3.40
N ALA A 262 -11.99 -13.56 -3.69
CA ALA A 262 -10.70 -13.37 -3.05
C ALA A 262 -10.81 -13.06 -1.55
N LEU A 263 -11.88 -12.36 -1.14
CA LEU A 263 -12.17 -12.11 0.27
C LEU A 263 -12.79 -13.33 0.97
N GLN A 264 -13.57 -14.12 0.25
CA GLN A 264 -14.09 -15.39 0.75
C GLN A 264 -12.95 -16.37 0.98
N ALA A 265 -11.99 -16.50 0.06
CA ALA A 265 -10.80 -17.32 0.24
C ALA A 265 -9.98 -16.89 1.49
N PHE A 266 -9.84 -15.57 1.71
CA PHE A 266 -9.21 -15.06 2.93
C PHE A 266 -9.99 -15.40 4.19
N ARG A 267 -11.32 -15.37 4.15
CA ARG A 267 -12.21 -15.77 5.25
C ARG A 267 -12.10 -17.25 5.56
N ASP A 268 -12.04 -18.10 4.53
CA ASP A 268 -11.89 -19.53 4.67
C ASP A 268 -10.52 -19.87 5.31
N ASP A 269 -9.45 -19.19 4.87
CA ASP A 269 -8.11 -19.34 5.44
C ASP A 269 -8.00 -18.79 6.88
N ALA A 270 -8.87 -17.86 7.29
CA ALA A 270 -8.91 -17.29 8.64
C ALA A 270 -9.42 -18.26 9.72
N GLN A 271 -9.78 -19.51 9.39
CA GLN A 271 -10.19 -20.54 10.35
C GLN A 271 -9.02 -21.12 11.14
N ALA A 272 -7.78 -20.78 10.80
CA ALA A 272 -6.58 -21.12 11.55
C ALA A 272 -5.77 -19.85 11.90
N SER A 273 -4.84 -19.96 12.85
CA SER A 273 -3.81 -18.94 13.05
C SER A 273 -2.89 -18.90 11.83
N LEU A 274 -2.38 -17.72 11.47
CA LEU A 274 -1.24 -17.62 10.56
C LEU A 274 0.03 -17.85 11.39
N ASP A 275 0.82 -18.86 11.01
CA ASP A 275 2.10 -19.14 11.63
C ASP A 275 3.19 -19.32 10.57
N GLN A 276 4.01 -18.27 10.44
CA GLN A 276 5.15 -18.21 9.51
C GLN A 276 6.49 -18.20 10.26
N TRP A 277 6.58 -18.60 11.53
CA TRP A 277 7.83 -18.59 12.28
C TRP A 277 8.95 -19.41 11.62
N LYS A 278 8.59 -20.53 10.98
CA LYS A 278 9.56 -21.35 10.21
C LYS A 278 10.12 -20.59 8.99
N LEU A 279 9.31 -19.73 8.36
CA LEU A 279 9.72 -18.90 7.25
C LEU A 279 10.53 -17.69 7.76
N TRP A 280 10.08 -17.07 8.87
CA TRP A 280 10.78 -15.95 9.48
C TRP A 280 12.27 -16.26 9.74
N LYS A 281 12.55 -17.44 10.28
CA LYS A 281 13.93 -17.91 10.51
C LYS A 281 14.78 -18.02 9.24
N LYS A 282 14.18 -18.03 8.06
CA LYS A 282 14.88 -18.09 6.76
C LYS A 282 15.09 -16.71 6.13
N VAL A 283 14.45 -15.65 6.64
CA VAL A 283 14.68 -14.27 6.18
C VAL A 283 16.12 -13.87 6.50
N ARG A 284 16.84 -13.34 5.51
CA ARG A 284 18.27 -13.03 5.60
C ARG A 284 18.61 -11.56 5.40
N CYS A 285 17.69 -10.79 4.81
CA CYS A 285 17.90 -9.38 4.55
C CYS A 285 17.59 -8.53 5.80
N PRO A 286 18.11 -7.29 5.88
CA PRO A 286 17.71 -6.30 6.87
C PRO A 286 16.19 -6.07 6.85
N VAL A 287 15.59 -5.87 8.03
CA VAL A 287 14.16 -5.69 8.20
C VAL A 287 13.85 -4.36 8.89
N LEU A 288 12.93 -3.58 8.33
CA LEU A 288 12.24 -2.49 9.03
C LEU A 288 10.82 -2.96 9.39
N LEU A 289 10.53 -3.02 10.68
CA LEU A 289 9.21 -3.32 11.21
C LEU A 289 8.51 -2.01 11.58
N ILE A 290 7.44 -1.67 10.88
CA ILE A 290 6.58 -0.53 11.20
C ILE A 290 5.44 -1.04 12.10
N HIS A 291 5.28 -0.45 13.28
CA HIS A 291 4.32 -0.87 14.27
C HIS A 291 3.38 0.27 14.66
N GLY A 292 2.10 0.14 14.34
CA GLY A 292 1.07 1.01 14.89
C GLY A 292 0.85 0.67 16.36
N MET A 293 1.11 1.62 17.27
CA MET A 293 1.11 1.35 18.72
C MET A 293 -0.25 0.92 19.28
N MET A 294 -1.34 1.18 18.53
CA MET A 294 -2.69 0.71 18.87
C MET A 294 -3.11 -0.53 18.06
N SER A 295 -2.16 -1.22 17.42
CA SER A 295 -2.45 -2.39 16.59
C SER A 295 -2.93 -3.58 17.41
N ASP A 296 -3.96 -4.26 16.90
CA ASP A 296 -4.44 -5.55 17.40
C ASP A 296 -3.89 -6.76 16.61
N ALA A 297 -3.05 -6.47 15.59
CA ALA A 297 -2.49 -7.50 14.70
C ALA A 297 -1.04 -7.84 15.03
N LEU A 298 -0.22 -6.84 15.21
CA LEU A 298 1.18 -6.99 15.58
C LEU A 298 1.34 -6.65 17.06
N LEU A 299 1.43 -7.68 17.89
CA LEU A 299 1.46 -7.54 19.33
C LEU A 299 2.90 -7.47 19.89
N PRO A 300 3.16 -6.78 21.00
CA PRO A 300 4.48 -6.69 21.61
C PRO A 300 5.20 -8.03 21.84
N PRO A 301 4.53 -9.11 22.24
CA PRO A 301 5.19 -10.43 22.34
C PRO A 301 5.72 -10.94 21.01
N THR A 302 4.97 -10.71 19.91
CA THR A 302 5.43 -11.07 18.55
C THR A 302 6.66 -10.27 18.15
N ILE A 303 6.66 -8.95 18.42
CA ILE A 303 7.80 -8.06 18.13
C ILE A 303 9.05 -8.52 18.90
N ARG A 304 8.91 -8.80 20.20
CA ARG A 304 10.05 -9.29 21.01
C ARG A 304 10.67 -10.56 20.41
N ARG A 305 9.82 -11.56 20.09
CA ARG A 305 10.29 -12.78 19.48
C ARG A 305 10.92 -12.58 18.10
N MET A 306 10.39 -11.68 17.29
CA MET A 306 11.00 -11.32 16.00
C MET A 306 12.42 -10.80 16.19
N ARG A 307 12.66 -9.95 17.19
CA ARG A 307 14.00 -9.42 17.53
C ARG A 307 14.96 -10.50 18.03
N GLU A 308 14.45 -11.44 18.82
CA GLU A 308 15.26 -12.55 19.32
C GLU A 308 15.71 -13.50 18.21
N GLU A 309 14.87 -13.68 17.18
CA GLU A 309 15.15 -14.60 16.07
C GLU A 309 15.84 -13.94 14.87
N THR A 310 15.94 -12.60 14.82
CA THR A 310 16.51 -11.83 13.69
C THR A 310 17.49 -10.78 14.19
N LYS A 311 18.73 -10.81 13.71
CA LYS A 311 19.81 -9.93 14.18
C LYS A 311 19.74 -8.51 13.62
N ASP A 312 19.20 -8.35 12.40
CA ASP A 312 19.15 -7.07 11.69
C ASP A 312 17.69 -6.64 11.50
N ILE A 313 17.10 -6.15 12.58
CA ILE A 313 15.74 -5.63 12.61
C ILE A 313 15.69 -4.25 13.26
N ALA A 314 15.21 -3.26 12.50
CA ALA A 314 14.87 -1.94 13.00
C ALA A 314 13.36 -1.85 13.22
N ILE A 315 12.91 -1.05 14.19
CA ILE A 315 11.50 -0.91 14.53
C ILE A 315 11.11 0.57 14.55
N MET A 316 10.09 0.91 13.78
CA MET A 316 9.45 2.22 13.77
C MET A 316 8.07 2.13 14.45
N HIS A 317 7.92 2.71 15.62
CA HIS A 317 6.64 2.82 16.31
C HIS A 317 5.89 4.07 15.84
N VAL A 318 4.63 3.90 15.48
CA VAL A 318 3.74 4.98 15.06
C VAL A 318 2.66 5.17 16.13
N PRO A 319 2.72 6.27 16.93
CA PRO A 319 1.73 6.56 17.96
C PRO A 319 0.32 6.75 17.38
N ASP A 320 -0.71 6.64 18.20
CA ASP A 320 -2.12 6.90 17.88
C ASP A 320 -2.65 6.20 16.61
N THR A 321 -1.97 5.15 16.18
CA THR A 321 -2.24 4.44 14.93
C THR A 321 -2.42 2.95 15.20
N GLY A 322 -3.46 2.39 14.61
CA GLY A 322 -3.77 0.97 14.68
C GLY A 322 -3.15 0.17 13.56
N HIS A 323 -3.88 -0.86 13.10
CA HIS A 323 -3.36 -1.80 12.10
C HIS A 323 -3.14 -1.14 10.74
N THR A 324 -1.91 -1.24 10.26
CA THR A 324 -1.37 -0.73 8.99
C THR A 324 -1.42 0.79 8.84
N PRO A 325 -0.46 1.53 9.43
CA PRO A 325 -0.22 2.94 9.11
C PRO A 325 -0.32 3.23 7.61
N VAL A 326 -0.94 4.35 7.23
CA VAL A 326 -1.21 4.67 5.81
C VAL A 326 0.07 5.03 5.05
N LEU A 327 1.13 5.40 5.77
CA LEU A 327 2.40 5.85 5.21
C LEU A 327 2.23 7.10 4.33
N SER A 328 1.43 8.04 4.80
CA SER A 328 1.18 9.34 4.19
C SER A 328 1.76 10.50 5.01
N ASP A 329 2.32 10.19 6.18
CA ASP A 329 2.92 11.16 7.09
C ASP A 329 4.39 11.36 6.73
N ARG A 330 4.81 12.62 6.63
CA ARG A 330 6.17 13.00 6.21
C ARG A 330 7.25 12.50 7.14
N ASN A 331 7.02 12.50 8.45
CA ASN A 331 8.01 12.05 9.40
C ASN A 331 8.20 10.54 9.26
N GLN A 332 7.10 9.80 9.01
CA GLN A 332 7.16 8.37 8.74
C GLN A 332 7.90 8.08 7.44
N ASN A 333 7.56 8.79 6.36
CA ASN A 333 8.17 8.58 5.04
C ASN A 333 9.63 9.01 5.02
N TRP A 334 9.96 10.14 5.69
CA TRP A 334 11.35 10.55 5.89
C TRP A 334 12.15 9.49 6.65
N PHE A 335 11.59 8.93 7.72
CA PHE A 335 12.26 7.87 8.48
C PHE A 335 12.52 6.61 7.62
N ILE A 336 11.51 6.20 6.82
CA ILE A 336 11.67 5.09 5.88
C ILE A 336 12.79 5.40 4.88
N HIS A 337 12.79 6.62 4.31
CA HIS A 337 13.84 7.08 3.40
C HIS A 337 15.24 6.99 4.04
N GLU A 338 15.42 7.53 5.26
CA GLU A 338 16.71 7.50 5.95
C GLU A 338 17.19 6.06 6.23
N TRP A 339 16.27 5.17 6.61
CA TRP A 339 16.59 3.76 6.78
C TRP A 339 17.00 3.10 5.46
N LEU A 340 16.34 3.45 4.36
CA LEU A 340 16.69 2.97 3.04
C LEU A 340 18.05 3.48 2.55
N MET A 341 18.43 4.69 2.94
CA MET A 341 19.73 5.30 2.61
C MET A 341 20.86 4.91 3.56
N ASP A 342 20.64 3.98 4.49
CA ASP A 342 21.60 3.56 5.53
C ASP A 342 22.05 4.68 6.48
N HIS A 343 21.24 5.71 6.67
CA HIS A 343 21.57 6.85 7.52
C HIS A 343 21.14 6.67 8.98
N THR A 344 20.39 5.61 9.29
CA THR A 344 19.89 5.36 10.65
C THR A 344 20.81 4.41 11.41
N THR A 345 21.15 4.78 12.63
CA THR A 345 22.06 4.00 13.49
C THR A 345 21.38 3.32 14.68
N ALA A 346 20.18 3.79 15.05
CA ALA A 346 19.41 3.20 16.14
C ALA A 346 18.52 2.04 15.67
N HIS A 347 18.09 1.18 16.57
CA HIS A 347 17.32 -0.02 16.24
C HIS A 347 15.82 0.10 16.56
N GLU A 348 15.41 1.14 17.29
CA GLU A 348 14.03 1.34 17.70
C GLU A 348 13.72 2.83 17.89
N TRP A 349 12.61 3.30 17.30
CA TRP A 349 12.17 4.70 17.35
C TRP A 349 10.68 4.81 17.55
N SER A 350 10.26 5.91 18.18
CA SER A 350 8.88 6.39 18.10
C SER A 350 8.84 7.60 17.20
N VAL A 351 8.20 7.46 16.04
CA VAL A 351 8.09 8.52 15.03
C VAL A 351 6.78 9.25 15.23
N LEU A 352 6.85 10.46 15.79
CA LEU A 352 5.71 11.32 16.02
C LEU A 352 5.13 11.80 14.67
N HIS A 353 3.81 11.99 14.64
CA HIS A 353 3.14 12.56 13.47
C HIS A 353 3.65 13.97 13.19
N ALA A 354 3.81 14.27 11.90
CA ALA A 354 4.14 15.61 11.48
C ALA A 354 3.02 16.58 11.88
N LYS A 355 3.39 17.76 12.37
CA LYS A 355 2.41 18.83 12.58
C LYS A 355 1.83 19.24 11.24
N PRO A 356 0.51 19.55 11.15
CA PRO A 356 -0.05 20.19 9.97
C PRO A 356 0.81 21.42 9.65
N ARG A 357 1.20 21.61 8.39
CA ARG A 357 1.94 22.81 8.01
C ARG A 357 1.05 24.03 8.19
N GLU A 358 1.58 25.07 8.84
CA GLU A 358 1.23 26.44 8.51
C GLU A 358 1.81 26.68 7.10
N GLU A 359 0.94 26.90 6.14
CA GLU A 359 1.35 27.04 4.75
C GLU A 359 2.23 28.30 4.56
N PRO A 360 3.38 28.21 3.88
CA PRO A 360 4.04 29.41 3.41
C PRO A 360 3.15 30.08 2.36
N PRO A 361 3.10 31.42 2.33
CA PRO A 361 2.30 32.15 1.35
C PRO A 361 2.66 31.70 -0.07
N ALA A 362 1.64 31.52 -0.92
CA ALA A 362 1.77 31.07 -2.30
C ALA A 362 2.80 31.92 -3.04
N LYS A 363 3.82 31.28 -3.64
CA LYS A 363 4.71 31.98 -4.57
C LYS A 363 3.89 32.38 -5.79
N PRO A 364 3.98 33.64 -6.26
CA PRO A 364 3.24 34.08 -7.43
C PRO A 364 3.61 33.22 -8.64
N ALA A 365 2.60 32.77 -9.39
CA ALA A 365 2.78 31.98 -10.59
C ALA A 365 3.68 32.77 -11.59
N VAL A 366 4.85 32.24 -11.89
CA VAL A 366 5.70 32.76 -12.95
C VAL A 366 5.04 32.43 -14.29
N ARG A 367 4.34 33.39 -14.90
CA ARG A 367 3.89 33.28 -16.29
C ARG A 367 5.14 33.25 -17.19
N LEU A 368 5.40 32.09 -17.80
CA LEU A 368 6.31 32.02 -18.94
C LEU A 368 5.70 32.81 -20.12
N VAL A 369 6.19 33.99 -20.36
CA VAL A 369 5.90 34.76 -21.58
C VAL A 369 6.67 34.07 -22.71
N THR A 370 6.00 33.23 -23.50
CA THR A 370 6.54 32.75 -24.77
C THR A 370 6.69 33.94 -25.72
N LYS A 371 7.94 34.32 -26.04
CA LYS A 371 8.22 35.26 -27.10
C LYS A 371 7.70 34.64 -28.40
N ALA A 372 6.74 35.32 -29.02
CA ALA A 372 6.32 35.05 -30.38
C ALA A 372 7.54 35.27 -31.31
N LYS A 373 7.87 34.25 -32.10
CA LYS A 373 8.80 34.41 -33.23
C LYS A 373 8.07 35.23 -34.28
N THR A 374 8.51 36.46 -34.45
CA THR A 374 8.23 37.27 -35.66
C THR A 374 8.95 36.62 -36.83
N ALA A 375 8.17 36.14 -37.80
CA ALA A 375 8.67 35.76 -39.10
C ALA A 375 8.94 37.06 -39.89
N ALA A 376 10.11 37.18 -40.48
CA ALA A 376 10.43 37.98 -41.63
C ALA A 376 11.01 37.04 -42.69
#